data_ca45d706d9e15feabc6148cc1a937348
#
_entry.id   ca45d706d9e15feabc6148cc1a937348
#
_cell.length_a   1.000
_cell.length_b   1.000
_cell.length_c   1.000
_cell.angle_alpha   90.00
_cell.angle_beta   90.00
_cell.angle_gamma   90.00
#
_symmetry.space_group_name_H-M   'P 1'
#
loop_
_entity.id
_entity.type
_entity.pdbx_description
1 polymer ?
#
loop_
_entity_poly.entity_id
_entity_poly.type
_entity_poly.pdbx_seq_one_letter_code
_entity_poly.pdbx_strand_id
1 'polypeptide(L)'
;TAGGIDTHIHFISPQQIDCALYSGVTTMIGGGTGPADGTNATTCTPGPWNLRMMLKAAEEYPMNLGFLGKGNCSDEAPLIEQVKAGAMGLKIHEDWGATPAVIDHCLNVADEYDVQVAIHTDTLNEGGCVEDTLAAIGGRTIHTYHTEGAGGGHAPDIIRAAAAGNVLPSSTNPTMPYTVNTLDEHLDMLMVCHHLDKKIPEDVAFADSRIRPETIAAEDVLHDMGIFSMMSSDSQAMGRVGEVITRTWQTASKMKDERGALPEDEGKGNDNFRVKRYIAKYTINPAITHGIADYVGSVEKGKFADLVLWNPAFFGAKPDIIIKGGMIIASKMGDANASIPTTQPVMYQPMFAAHGKAKNEACLTFVSQAAYDAGIKDIYGLEKTVVPVKGCRNIAKKDMVFNNRTPKITVDPETYEVTVDGEAITSKPAEKLPLTQLYNLF
;
A
#
# COMPACT_ATOMS: atom_id res chain seq x y z
N THR A 1 -8.85 -11.61 11.86
CA THR A 1 -9.00 -10.34 11.13
C THR A 1 -9.45 -10.61 9.70
N ALA A 2 -9.90 -9.55 8.99
CA ALA A 2 -9.93 -9.58 7.54
C ALA A 2 -8.49 -9.74 7.01
N GLY A 3 -8.35 -10.22 5.78
CA GLY A 3 -7.07 -10.27 5.09
C GLY A 3 -6.51 -8.88 4.79
N GLY A 4 -5.18 -8.77 4.83
CA GLY A 4 -4.48 -7.54 4.50
C GLY A 4 -4.60 -7.19 3.00
N ILE A 5 -4.55 -5.90 2.72
CA ILE A 5 -4.56 -5.33 1.37
C ILE A 5 -3.37 -4.41 1.25
N ASP A 6 -2.49 -4.72 0.31
CA ASP A 6 -1.36 -3.85 -0.04
C ASP A 6 -1.61 -3.19 -1.39
N THR A 7 -1.57 -1.87 -1.40
CA THR A 7 -1.93 -1.05 -2.56
C THR A 7 -0.74 -0.41 -3.27
N HIS A 8 0.49 -0.78 -2.85
CA HIS A 8 1.71 -0.27 -3.47
C HIS A 8 2.66 -1.41 -3.82
N ILE A 9 2.31 -2.13 -4.88
CA ILE A 9 3.05 -3.30 -5.34
C ILE A 9 3.72 -3.03 -6.68
N HIS A 10 5.04 -3.25 -6.74
CA HIS A 10 5.79 -3.38 -7.98
C HIS A 10 5.77 -4.85 -8.39
N PHE A 11 5.00 -5.19 -9.42
CA PHE A 11 4.90 -6.56 -9.92
C PHE A 11 6.11 -6.92 -10.81
N ILE A 12 7.29 -7.00 -10.19
CA ILE A 12 8.55 -7.35 -10.87
C ILE A 12 8.71 -8.87 -10.91
N SER A 13 8.59 -9.52 -9.76
CA SER A 13 8.74 -10.98 -9.64
C SER A 13 7.58 -11.57 -8.84
N PRO A 14 6.98 -12.68 -9.31
CA PRO A 14 5.81 -13.26 -8.67
C PRO A 14 6.09 -13.93 -7.32
N GLN A 15 7.33 -14.21 -6.96
CA GLN A 15 7.68 -14.83 -5.66
C GLN A 15 7.24 -13.99 -4.47
N GLN A 16 7.03 -12.68 -4.63
CA GLN A 16 6.49 -11.83 -3.58
C GLN A 16 5.06 -12.20 -3.17
N ILE A 17 4.31 -12.91 -4.03
CA ILE A 17 2.93 -13.31 -3.75
C ILE A 17 2.86 -14.30 -2.58
N ASP A 18 3.78 -15.25 -2.52
CA ASP A 18 3.87 -16.15 -1.37
C ASP A 18 4.28 -15.40 -0.09
N CYS A 19 5.22 -14.45 -0.20
CA CYS A 19 5.60 -13.59 0.93
C CYS A 19 4.40 -12.79 1.45
N ALA A 20 3.58 -12.23 0.55
CA ALA A 20 2.36 -11.52 0.88
C ALA A 20 1.37 -12.44 1.60
N LEU A 21 1.05 -13.57 0.98
CA LEU A 21 0.07 -14.50 1.48
C LEU A 21 0.43 -14.99 2.89
N TYR A 22 1.68 -15.42 3.08
CA TYR A 22 2.14 -15.96 4.36
C TYR A 22 2.33 -14.92 5.45
N SER A 23 2.30 -13.63 5.11
CA SER A 23 2.25 -12.53 6.09
C SER A 23 0.82 -12.11 6.46
N GLY A 24 -0.20 -12.66 5.80
CA GLY A 24 -1.61 -12.31 6.01
C GLY A 24 -2.17 -11.28 5.04
N VAL A 25 -1.40 -10.89 4.01
CA VAL A 25 -1.89 -10.06 2.89
C VAL A 25 -2.60 -10.96 1.88
N THR A 26 -3.86 -10.70 1.60
CA THR A 26 -4.71 -11.51 0.72
C THR A 26 -5.08 -10.81 -0.58
N THR A 27 -4.74 -9.52 -0.69
CA THR A 27 -5.02 -8.67 -1.85
C THR A 27 -3.83 -7.78 -2.16
N MET A 28 -3.41 -7.75 -3.40
CA MET A 28 -2.29 -6.92 -3.87
C MET A 28 -2.73 -6.07 -5.06
N ILE A 29 -2.49 -4.76 -4.96
CA ILE A 29 -2.81 -3.78 -5.99
C ILE A 29 -1.56 -2.99 -6.34
N GLY A 30 -1.29 -2.82 -7.62
CA GLY A 30 -0.14 -2.08 -8.09
C GLY A 30 0.05 -2.21 -9.59
N GLY A 31 1.27 -2.08 -10.05
CA GLY A 31 1.59 -2.18 -11.47
C GLY A 31 2.99 -2.73 -11.70
N GLY A 32 3.27 -3.05 -12.95
CA GLY A 32 4.51 -3.60 -13.42
C GLY A 32 4.26 -4.68 -14.47
N THR A 33 5.27 -4.98 -15.26
CA THR A 33 5.24 -6.02 -16.29
C THR A 33 6.49 -6.89 -16.19
N GLY A 34 6.89 -7.24 -14.98
CA GLY A 34 8.16 -7.89 -14.71
C GLY A 34 9.35 -6.92 -14.88
N PRO A 35 10.52 -7.40 -15.32
CA PRO A 35 11.72 -6.58 -15.46
C PRO A 35 11.74 -5.67 -16.71
N ALA A 36 10.57 -5.36 -17.31
CA ALA A 36 10.50 -4.47 -18.46
C ALA A 36 10.89 -3.03 -18.06
N ASP A 37 11.66 -2.37 -18.91
CA ASP A 37 12.17 -1.02 -18.66
C ASP A 37 11.08 -0.04 -18.27
N GLY A 38 11.37 0.75 -17.24
CA GLY A 38 10.51 1.80 -16.74
C GLY A 38 9.26 1.32 -15.99
N THR A 39 8.89 0.06 -16.05
CA THR A 39 7.72 -0.46 -15.32
C THR A 39 8.07 -1.03 -13.96
N ASN A 40 9.27 -1.53 -13.78
CA ASN A 40 9.76 -2.09 -12.52
C ASN A 40 9.83 -1.05 -11.39
N ALA A 41 10.21 0.20 -11.70
CA ALA A 41 10.36 1.27 -10.71
C ALA A 41 9.13 2.16 -10.52
N THR A 42 8.07 2.02 -11.32
CA THR A 42 6.97 3.01 -11.39
C THR A 42 5.59 2.49 -11.02
N THR A 43 5.44 1.23 -10.66
CA THR A 43 4.14 0.59 -10.38
C THR A 43 3.10 0.74 -11.50
N CYS A 44 3.54 0.84 -12.75
CA CYS A 44 2.67 0.98 -13.92
C CYS A 44 2.65 -0.30 -14.75
N THR A 45 1.45 -0.70 -15.20
CA THR A 45 1.26 -1.71 -16.24
C THR A 45 0.73 -1.02 -17.48
N PRO A 46 1.61 -0.52 -18.39
CA PRO A 46 1.23 0.39 -19.44
C PRO A 46 0.64 -0.33 -20.64
N GLY A 47 -0.47 0.19 -21.13
CA GLY A 47 -1.11 -0.20 -22.38
C GLY A 47 -1.89 -1.52 -22.32
N PRO A 48 -2.83 -1.71 -23.27
CA PRO A 48 -3.76 -2.84 -23.27
C PRO A 48 -3.09 -4.22 -23.35
N TRP A 49 -1.99 -4.33 -24.07
CA TRP A 49 -1.28 -5.60 -24.20
C TRP A 49 -0.70 -6.07 -22.86
N ASN A 50 0.02 -5.20 -22.16
CA ASN A 50 0.65 -5.55 -20.89
C ASN A 50 -0.42 -5.83 -19.81
N LEU A 51 -1.50 -5.04 -19.75
CA LEU A 51 -2.64 -5.29 -18.86
C LEU A 51 -3.25 -6.66 -19.10
N ARG A 52 -3.51 -7.01 -20.37
CA ARG A 52 -4.01 -8.33 -20.73
C ARG A 52 -3.06 -9.45 -20.29
N MET A 53 -1.76 -9.30 -20.50
CA MET A 53 -0.78 -10.31 -20.11
C MET A 53 -0.69 -10.47 -18.58
N MET A 54 -0.73 -9.38 -17.84
CA MET A 54 -0.73 -9.42 -16.38
C MET A 54 -2.02 -10.02 -15.81
N LEU A 55 -3.18 -9.69 -16.38
CA LEU A 55 -4.46 -10.32 -16.00
C LEU A 55 -4.45 -11.83 -16.22
N LYS A 56 -3.86 -12.29 -17.34
CA LYS A 56 -3.69 -13.72 -17.60
C LYS A 56 -2.68 -14.39 -16.66
N ALA A 57 -1.57 -13.72 -16.36
CA ALA A 57 -0.59 -14.22 -15.39
C ALA A 57 -1.17 -14.34 -13.98
N ALA A 58 -2.07 -13.43 -13.61
CA ALA A 58 -2.77 -13.44 -12.32
C ALA A 58 -3.56 -14.73 -12.05
N GLU A 59 -3.97 -15.45 -13.10
CA GLU A 59 -4.72 -16.71 -12.99
C GLU A 59 -3.94 -17.81 -12.25
N GLU A 60 -2.60 -17.75 -12.25
CA GLU A 60 -1.77 -18.78 -11.61
C GLU A 60 -1.75 -18.66 -10.07
N TYR A 61 -2.02 -17.48 -9.51
CA TYR A 61 -1.73 -17.19 -8.10
C TYR A 61 -2.96 -17.22 -7.20
N PRO A 62 -2.85 -17.79 -5.97
CA PRO A 62 -3.93 -17.82 -4.98
C PRO A 62 -4.05 -16.47 -4.25
N MET A 63 -4.20 -15.38 -4.99
CA MET A 63 -4.21 -14.01 -4.49
C MET A 63 -5.30 -13.20 -5.21
N ASN A 64 -5.92 -12.26 -4.51
CA ASN A 64 -6.70 -11.24 -5.19
C ASN A 64 -5.74 -10.21 -5.80
N LEU A 65 -5.92 -9.93 -7.08
CA LEU A 65 -5.00 -9.07 -7.82
C LEU A 65 -5.74 -8.00 -8.62
N GLY A 66 -5.13 -6.81 -8.68
CA GLY A 66 -5.58 -5.72 -9.51
C GLY A 66 -4.41 -4.89 -10.03
N PHE A 67 -4.49 -4.44 -11.27
CA PHE A 67 -3.38 -3.77 -11.95
C PHE A 67 -3.71 -2.32 -12.27
N LEU A 68 -2.72 -1.43 -12.04
CA LEU A 68 -2.80 -0.01 -12.35
C LEU A 68 -2.16 0.25 -13.71
N GLY A 69 -2.88 0.94 -14.57
CA GLY A 69 -2.36 1.46 -15.83
C GLY A 69 -1.41 2.64 -15.60
N LYS A 70 -0.66 3.03 -16.64
CA LYS A 70 0.19 4.21 -16.63
C LYS A 70 -0.66 5.46 -16.73
N GLY A 71 -0.69 6.28 -15.69
CA GLY A 71 -1.45 7.52 -15.63
C GLY A 71 -0.78 8.71 -16.31
N ASN A 72 0.54 8.65 -16.53
CA ASN A 72 1.28 9.72 -17.19
C ASN A 72 1.02 9.70 -18.70
N CYS A 73 0.15 10.57 -19.14
CA CYS A 73 -0.15 10.78 -20.55
C CYS A 73 -0.56 12.23 -20.79
N SER A 74 -0.18 12.78 -21.94
CA SER A 74 -0.58 14.12 -22.38
C SER A 74 -1.94 14.15 -23.08
N ASP A 75 -2.59 12.99 -23.24
CA ASP A 75 -3.88 12.81 -23.88
C ASP A 75 -4.72 11.81 -23.08
N GLU A 76 -6.03 11.97 -23.06
CA GLU A 76 -6.95 11.09 -22.36
C GLU A 76 -7.20 9.76 -23.08
N ALA A 77 -7.11 9.73 -24.41
CA ALA A 77 -7.42 8.53 -25.19
C ALA A 77 -6.60 7.28 -24.80
N PRO A 78 -5.27 7.35 -24.62
CA PRO A 78 -4.50 6.20 -24.16
C PRO A 78 -4.81 5.77 -22.71
N LEU A 79 -5.27 6.69 -21.87
CA LEU A 79 -5.71 6.37 -20.50
C LEU A 79 -7.02 5.59 -20.55
N ILE A 80 -7.96 6.03 -21.37
CA ILE A 80 -9.25 5.35 -21.61
C ILE A 80 -9.05 3.93 -22.15
N GLU A 81 -8.12 3.77 -23.10
CA GLU A 81 -7.77 2.44 -23.63
C GLU A 81 -7.32 1.48 -22.52
N GLN A 82 -6.48 1.94 -21.58
CA GLN A 82 -6.01 1.12 -20.46
C GLN A 82 -7.14 0.77 -19.50
N VAL A 83 -8.00 1.72 -19.17
CA VAL A 83 -9.16 1.47 -18.32
C VAL A 83 -10.07 0.41 -18.96
N LYS A 84 -10.38 0.54 -20.27
CA LYS A 84 -11.18 -0.43 -21.02
C LYS A 84 -10.49 -1.80 -21.19
N ALA A 85 -9.16 -1.83 -21.11
CA ALA A 85 -8.36 -3.07 -21.17
C ALA A 85 -8.23 -3.77 -19.81
N GLY A 86 -8.85 -3.26 -18.75
CA GLY A 86 -8.91 -3.92 -17.44
C GLY A 86 -8.07 -3.29 -16.35
N ALA A 87 -7.44 -2.13 -16.58
CA ALA A 87 -6.84 -1.39 -15.48
C ALA A 87 -7.91 -1.04 -14.44
N MET A 88 -7.68 -1.40 -13.18
CA MET A 88 -8.60 -1.06 -12.08
C MET A 88 -8.38 0.36 -11.54
N GLY A 89 -7.33 1.01 -11.97
CA GLY A 89 -6.91 2.35 -11.61
C GLY A 89 -5.75 2.81 -12.46
N LEU A 90 -5.27 4.01 -12.21
CA LEU A 90 -4.14 4.61 -12.92
C LEU A 90 -3.07 5.04 -11.93
N LYS A 91 -1.80 4.97 -12.35
CA LYS A 91 -0.65 5.38 -11.53
C LYS A 91 0.13 6.47 -12.22
N ILE A 92 0.34 7.59 -11.51
CA ILE A 92 1.20 8.70 -11.93
C ILE A 92 2.54 8.57 -11.20
N HIS A 93 3.63 8.70 -11.94
CA HIS A 93 4.98 8.69 -11.40
C HIS A 93 5.83 9.80 -12.05
N GLU A 94 6.72 10.42 -11.29
CA GLU A 94 7.58 11.52 -11.74
C GLU A 94 8.48 11.15 -12.92
N ASP A 95 9.03 9.93 -12.92
CA ASP A 95 9.92 9.44 -13.98
C ASP A 95 9.30 9.52 -15.38
N TRP A 96 7.97 9.62 -15.45
CA TRP A 96 7.24 9.79 -16.70
C TRP A 96 6.81 11.23 -16.96
N GLY A 97 7.19 12.18 -16.09
CA GLY A 97 6.77 13.58 -16.15
C GLY A 97 5.35 13.78 -15.59
N ALA A 98 5.25 14.03 -14.27
CA ALA A 98 3.99 14.29 -13.58
C ALA A 98 3.66 15.80 -13.59
N THR A 99 3.48 16.39 -14.77
CA THR A 99 3.10 17.80 -14.90
C THR A 99 1.66 18.07 -14.47
N PRO A 100 1.27 19.32 -14.15
CA PRO A 100 -0.13 19.67 -13.84
C PRO A 100 -1.14 19.18 -14.88
N ALA A 101 -0.81 19.31 -16.16
CA ALA A 101 -1.67 18.83 -17.25
C ALA A 101 -1.82 17.30 -17.25
N VAL A 102 -0.75 16.56 -16.97
CA VAL A 102 -0.80 15.09 -16.87
C VAL A 102 -1.69 14.65 -15.70
N ILE A 103 -1.54 15.32 -14.55
CA ILE A 103 -2.39 15.05 -13.37
C ILE A 103 -3.86 15.32 -13.72
N ASP A 104 -4.14 16.43 -14.38
CA ASP A 104 -5.48 16.83 -14.77
C ASP A 104 -6.13 15.82 -15.72
N HIS A 105 -5.46 15.45 -16.82
CA HIS A 105 -5.97 14.46 -17.77
C HIS A 105 -6.22 13.10 -17.11
N CYS A 106 -5.31 12.66 -16.25
CA CYS A 106 -5.46 11.40 -15.53
C CYS A 106 -6.69 11.41 -14.60
N LEU A 107 -6.89 12.49 -13.88
CA LEU A 107 -8.02 12.64 -12.96
C LEU A 107 -9.35 12.82 -13.72
N ASN A 108 -9.37 13.47 -14.88
CA ASN A 108 -10.57 13.57 -15.73
C ASN A 108 -11.04 12.18 -16.15
N VAL A 109 -10.13 11.35 -16.67
CA VAL A 109 -10.46 9.97 -17.05
C VAL A 109 -10.90 9.15 -15.83
N ALA A 110 -10.23 9.33 -14.69
CA ALA A 110 -10.61 8.63 -13.47
C ALA A 110 -12.03 9.02 -13.01
N ASP A 111 -12.38 10.30 -13.08
CA ASP A 111 -13.70 10.80 -12.71
C ASP A 111 -14.79 10.27 -13.65
N GLU A 112 -14.50 10.14 -14.97
CA GLU A 112 -15.43 9.58 -15.96
C GLU A 112 -15.68 8.09 -15.77
N TYR A 113 -14.63 7.32 -15.44
CA TYR A 113 -14.68 5.85 -15.37
C TYR A 113 -14.76 5.28 -13.98
N ASP A 114 -14.86 6.11 -12.94
CA ASP A 114 -14.91 5.74 -11.51
C ASP A 114 -13.78 4.80 -11.10
N VAL A 115 -12.55 5.15 -11.43
CA VAL A 115 -11.34 4.43 -11.02
C VAL A 115 -10.45 5.29 -10.14
N GLN A 116 -9.60 4.67 -9.31
CA GLN A 116 -8.67 5.40 -8.46
C GLN A 116 -7.43 5.84 -9.23
N VAL A 117 -6.90 7.01 -8.85
CA VAL A 117 -5.56 7.45 -9.24
C VAL A 117 -4.64 7.36 -8.03
N ALA A 118 -3.53 6.62 -8.20
CA ALA A 118 -2.43 6.64 -7.26
C ALA A 118 -1.30 7.50 -7.80
N ILE A 119 -0.70 8.34 -6.96
CA ILE A 119 0.42 9.19 -7.35
C ILE A 119 1.62 8.95 -6.44
N HIS A 120 2.79 8.81 -7.05
CA HIS A 120 4.06 8.97 -6.36
C HIS A 120 4.16 10.42 -5.92
N THR A 121 4.29 10.71 -4.63
CA THR A 121 4.15 12.06 -4.09
C THR A 121 5.39 12.91 -4.24
N ASP A 122 6.16 12.67 -5.24
CA ASP A 122 7.33 13.45 -5.50
C ASP A 122 7.06 14.61 -6.45
N THR A 123 5.93 15.17 -6.43
CA THR A 123 5.71 16.44 -7.10
C THR A 123 5.83 16.47 -8.63
N LEU A 124 5.49 17.58 -9.16
CA LEU A 124 5.48 18.08 -10.51
C LEU A 124 6.90 18.23 -11.10
N ASN A 125 7.65 17.17 -11.25
CA ASN A 125 9.08 17.25 -11.57
C ASN A 125 9.91 17.90 -10.47
N GLU A 126 11.19 17.97 -10.62
CA GLU A 126 12.16 18.44 -9.62
C GLU A 126 12.02 19.92 -9.23
N GLY A 127 11.18 20.67 -9.87
CA GLY A 127 10.97 22.10 -9.61
C GLY A 127 9.61 22.46 -9.00
N GLY A 128 8.74 21.46 -8.73
CA GLY A 128 7.40 21.71 -8.19
C GLY A 128 7.39 21.90 -6.67
N CYS A 129 6.35 22.52 -6.17
CA CYS A 129 6.06 22.62 -4.73
C CYS A 129 4.73 21.95 -4.42
N VAL A 130 4.47 21.70 -3.13
CA VAL A 130 3.26 20.99 -2.69
C VAL A 130 1.98 21.73 -3.11
N GLU A 131 1.99 23.07 -3.12
CA GLU A 131 0.88 23.89 -3.55
C GLU A 131 0.51 23.65 -5.01
N ASP A 132 1.48 23.54 -5.89
CA ASP A 132 1.26 23.28 -7.32
C ASP A 132 0.67 21.88 -7.54
N THR A 133 1.14 20.89 -6.78
CA THR A 133 0.60 19.54 -6.80
C THR A 133 -0.85 19.51 -6.34
N LEU A 134 -1.16 20.15 -5.21
CA LEU A 134 -2.53 20.23 -4.68
C LEU A 134 -3.46 21.02 -5.60
N ALA A 135 -2.95 22.09 -6.23
CA ALA A 135 -3.69 22.87 -7.23
C ALA A 135 -4.01 22.03 -8.48
N ALA A 136 -3.06 21.23 -8.97
CA ALA A 136 -3.28 20.34 -10.12
C ALA A 136 -4.29 19.22 -9.80
N ILE A 137 -4.28 18.69 -8.58
CA ILE A 137 -5.29 17.73 -8.11
C ILE A 137 -6.68 18.38 -8.07
N GLY A 138 -6.78 19.68 -7.74
CA GLY A 138 -8.01 20.46 -7.88
C GLY A 138 -9.14 19.99 -6.96
N GLY A 139 -8.85 19.46 -5.78
CA GLY A 139 -9.85 18.97 -4.82
C GLY A 139 -10.45 17.60 -5.18
N ARG A 140 -10.02 16.96 -6.27
CA ARG A 140 -10.45 15.61 -6.66
C ARG A 140 -9.82 14.54 -5.78
N THR A 141 -10.48 13.43 -5.61
CA THR A 141 -9.95 12.30 -4.82
C THR A 141 -8.69 11.72 -5.46
N ILE A 142 -7.66 11.49 -4.64
CA ILE A 142 -6.41 10.88 -5.07
C ILE A 142 -5.77 10.09 -3.93
N HIS A 143 -5.15 8.95 -4.26
CA HIS A 143 -4.34 8.16 -3.33
C HIS A 143 -2.87 8.59 -3.47
N THR A 144 -2.26 9.07 -2.40
CA THR A 144 -0.85 9.46 -2.38
C THR A 144 -0.01 8.37 -1.72
N TYR A 145 1.03 7.92 -2.43
CA TYR A 145 1.99 6.94 -1.94
C TYR A 145 3.07 7.63 -1.10
N HIS A 146 3.68 6.92 -0.12
CA HIS A 146 4.76 7.45 0.74
C HIS A 146 4.65 8.97 0.96
N THR A 147 3.49 9.41 1.44
CA THR A 147 3.14 10.83 1.57
C THR A 147 4.01 11.61 2.56
N GLU A 148 4.85 10.92 3.32
CA GLU A 148 5.90 11.51 4.15
C GLU A 148 7.00 12.16 3.29
N GLY A 149 7.28 11.60 2.11
CA GLY A 149 8.19 12.20 1.12
C GLY A 149 9.55 11.53 0.98
N ALA A 150 9.97 10.66 1.89
CA ALA A 150 11.27 9.97 1.81
C ALA A 150 11.35 8.89 0.71
N GLY A 151 10.25 8.57 0.07
CA GLY A 151 10.21 7.62 -1.05
C GLY A 151 10.82 8.17 -2.35
N GLY A 152 11.31 9.40 -2.35
CA GLY A 152 11.92 10.03 -3.51
C GLY A 152 11.63 11.52 -3.69
N GLY A 153 10.81 12.11 -2.81
CA GLY A 153 10.31 13.47 -2.96
C GLY A 153 11.32 14.58 -2.73
N HIS A 154 11.29 15.58 -3.59
CA HIS A 154 12.08 16.80 -3.43
C HIS A 154 11.38 17.87 -2.59
N ALA A 155 10.05 17.83 -2.47
CA ALA A 155 9.33 18.77 -1.64
C ALA A 155 9.43 18.38 -0.16
N PRO A 156 10.20 19.13 0.66
CA PRO A 156 10.39 18.79 2.07
C PRO A 156 9.09 18.82 2.89
N ASP A 157 8.10 19.51 2.38
CA ASP A 157 6.81 19.72 3.03
C ASP A 157 5.65 18.93 2.40
N ILE A 158 5.94 17.94 1.55
CA ILE A 158 4.89 17.12 0.89
C ILE A 158 3.99 16.39 1.89
N ILE A 159 4.48 16.10 3.09
CA ILE A 159 3.70 15.50 4.19
C ILE A 159 2.44 16.32 4.53
N ARG A 160 2.41 17.63 4.20
CA ARG A 160 1.25 18.51 4.34
C ARG A 160 0.04 18.02 3.53
N ALA A 161 0.28 17.31 2.44
CA ALA A 161 -0.79 16.74 1.62
C ALA A 161 -1.68 15.78 2.41
N ALA A 162 -1.14 15.13 3.45
CA ALA A 162 -1.91 14.24 4.32
C ALA A 162 -3.06 14.94 5.07
N ALA A 163 -3.03 16.27 5.18
CA ALA A 163 -4.09 17.06 5.80
C ALA A 163 -5.22 17.46 4.84
N ALA A 164 -5.04 17.31 3.54
CA ALA A 164 -6.05 17.69 2.55
C ALA A 164 -7.24 16.72 2.58
N GLY A 165 -8.46 17.25 2.53
CA GLY A 165 -9.69 16.48 2.68
C GLY A 165 -9.98 15.51 1.52
N ASN A 166 -9.39 15.72 0.38
CA ASN A 166 -9.52 14.90 -0.85
C ASN A 166 -8.34 13.93 -1.06
N VAL A 167 -7.29 14.04 -0.25
CA VAL A 167 -6.10 13.18 -0.33
C VAL A 167 -6.26 11.99 0.61
N LEU A 168 -6.01 10.80 0.08
CA LEU A 168 -6.02 9.53 0.82
C LEU A 168 -4.57 9.07 0.99
N PRO A 169 -3.88 9.46 2.08
CA PRO A 169 -2.46 9.26 2.23
C PRO A 169 -2.12 7.85 2.69
N SER A 170 -1.07 7.28 2.10
CA SER A 170 -0.44 6.07 2.58
C SER A 170 1.05 6.27 2.88
N SER A 171 1.55 5.46 3.78
CA SER A 171 2.97 5.27 4.05
C SER A 171 3.46 3.96 3.46
N THR A 172 4.76 3.87 3.29
CA THR A 172 5.44 2.62 2.92
C THR A 172 6.33 2.14 4.06
N ASN A 173 6.57 0.85 4.13
CA ASN A 173 7.22 0.25 5.29
C ASN A 173 8.74 0.54 5.45
N PRO A 174 9.50 1.02 4.47
CA PRO A 174 10.91 1.38 4.68
C PRO A 174 11.16 2.42 5.78
N THR A 175 10.30 3.43 5.90
CA THR A 175 10.44 4.48 6.92
C THR A 175 9.79 4.13 8.26
N MET A 176 9.02 3.05 8.33
CA MET A 176 8.13 2.74 9.44
C MET A 176 8.48 1.43 10.17
N PRO A 177 8.49 1.45 11.50
CA PRO A 177 8.59 2.64 12.35
C PRO A 177 9.99 3.25 12.31
N TYR A 178 10.12 4.51 12.69
CA TYR A 178 11.41 5.19 12.76
C TYR A 178 12.33 4.52 13.80
N THR A 179 13.51 4.07 13.35
CA THR A 179 14.52 3.37 14.16
C THR A 179 15.89 4.02 13.99
N VAL A 180 16.83 3.65 14.84
CA VAL A 180 18.22 4.12 14.75
C VAL A 180 18.91 3.78 13.42
N ASN A 181 18.41 2.80 12.68
CA ASN A 181 18.97 2.38 11.39
C ASN A 181 18.21 2.95 10.18
N THR A 182 17.04 3.55 10.40
CA THR A 182 16.13 3.92 9.28
C THR A 182 16.79 4.84 8.27
N LEU A 183 17.54 5.83 8.71
CA LEU A 183 18.15 6.81 7.80
C LEU A 183 19.23 6.17 6.91
N ASP A 184 20.11 5.38 7.50
CA ASP A 184 21.20 4.72 6.77
C ASP A 184 20.63 3.66 5.80
N GLU A 185 19.67 2.86 6.26
CA GLU A 185 19.01 1.86 5.42
C GLU A 185 18.24 2.52 4.26
N HIS A 186 17.57 3.64 4.53
CA HIS A 186 16.83 4.37 3.51
C HIS A 186 17.75 5.02 2.48
N LEU A 187 18.87 5.58 2.91
CA LEU A 187 19.91 6.11 2.01
C LEU A 187 20.43 5.02 1.08
N ASP A 188 20.74 3.84 1.63
CA ASP A 188 21.19 2.71 0.83
C ASP A 188 20.14 2.27 -0.21
N MET A 189 18.87 2.24 0.18
CA MET A 189 17.78 1.89 -0.73
C MET A 189 17.60 2.92 -1.84
N LEU A 190 17.63 4.22 -1.51
CA LEU A 190 17.55 5.30 -2.50
C LEU A 190 18.70 5.22 -3.51
N MET A 191 19.92 5.02 -3.03
CA MET A 191 21.09 4.87 -3.90
C MET A 191 20.92 3.75 -4.92
N VAL A 192 20.41 2.60 -4.48
CA VAL A 192 20.16 1.44 -5.36
C VAL A 192 18.98 1.68 -6.29
N CYS A 193 17.87 2.18 -5.77
CA CYS A 193 16.63 2.37 -6.53
C CYS A 193 16.78 3.41 -7.66
N HIS A 194 17.56 4.45 -7.42
CA HIS A 194 17.83 5.50 -8.39
C HIS A 194 19.14 5.30 -9.19
N HIS A 195 19.78 4.13 -9.10
CA HIS A 195 21.00 3.79 -9.82
C HIS A 195 22.17 4.75 -9.57
N LEU A 196 22.24 5.29 -8.35
CA LEU A 196 23.29 6.21 -7.91
C LEU A 196 24.56 5.46 -7.48
N ASP A 197 25.72 6.11 -7.62
CA ASP A 197 27.02 5.54 -7.25
C ASP A 197 27.55 6.15 -5.93
N LYS A 198 27.72 5.31 -4.90
CA LYS A 198 28.30 5.73 -3.60
C LYS A 198 29.71 6.31 -3.68
N LYS A 199 30.42 6.13 -4.80
CA LYS A 199 31.74 6.72 -5.03
C LYS A 199 31.66 8.15 -5.56
N ILE A 200 30.49 8.62 -5.97
CA ILE A 200 30.25 9.96 -6.48
C ILE A 200 29.62 10.78 -5.35
N PRO A 201 30.32 11.76 -4.76
CA PRO A 201 29.80 12.56 -3.66
C PRO A 201 28.48 13.29 -3.97
N GLU A 202 28.31 13.71 -5.22
CA GLU A 202 27.11 14.40 -5.69
C GLU A 202 25.89 13.48 -5.69
N ASP A 203 26.06 12.20 -6.05
CA ASP A 203 25.00 11.19 -6.00
C ASP A 203 24.57 10.92 -4.55
N VAL A 204 25.53 10.82 -3.64
CA VAL A 204 25.26 10.65 -2.22
C VAL A 204 24.52 11.87 -1.66
N ALA A 205 25.00 13.08 -1.97
CA ALA A 205 24.36 14.32 -1.53
C ALA A 205 22.92 14.46 -2.08
N PHE A 206 22.70 14.03 -3.31
CA PHE A 206 21.37 14.01 -3.91
C PHE A 206 20.42 13.07 -3.18
N ALA A 207 20.85 11.84 -2.90
CA ALA A 207 20.04 10.87 -2.14
C ALA A 207 19.77 11.35 -0.70
N ASP A 208 20.81 11.84 -0.03
CA ASP A 208 20.73 12.33 1.36
C ASP A 208 19.76 13.52 1.49
N SER A 209 19.72 14.41 0.51
CA SER A 209 18.80 15.55 0.50
C SER A 209 17.31 15.20 0.51
N ARG A 210 16.97 13.96 0.14
CA ARG A 210 15.62 13.44 0.10
C ARG A 210 15.16 12.77 1.41
N ILE A 211 16.08 12.56 2.35
CA ILE A 211 15.81 11.87 3.60
C ILE A 211 15.84 12.89 4.74
N ARG A 212 14.74 12.98 5.48
CA ARG A 212 14.60 13.97 6.55
C ARG A 212 14.15 13.27 7.83
N PRO A 213 15.01 13.21 8.85
CA PRO A 213 14.65 12.57 10.12
C PRO A 213 13.40 13.17 10.76
N GLU A 214 13.17 14.46 10.55
CA GLU A 214 12.04 15.18 11.14
C GLU A 214 10.70 14.71 10.57
N THR A 215 10.60 14.57 9.25
CA THR A 215 9.36 14.11 8.61
C THR A 215 9.13 12.61 8.84
N ILE A 216 10.19 11.79 8.83
CA ILE A 216 10.12 10.37 9.19
C ILE A 216 9.67 10.19 10.65
N ALA A 217 10.24 10.96 11.57
CA ALA A 217 9.82 10.92 12.98
C ALA A 217 8.35 11.36 13.17
N ALA A 218 7.93 12.37 12.43
CA ALA A 218 6.55 12.86 12.46
C ALA A 218 5.56 11.83 11.89
N GLU A 219 5.96 11.05 10.89
CA GLU A 219 5.13 10.06 10.23
C GLU A 219 4.53 9.04 11.23
N ASP A 220 5.35 8.49 12.14
CA ASP A 220 4.88 7.58 13.20
C ASP A 220 3.75 8.21 14.03
N VAL A 221 3.94 9.48 14.43
CA VAL A 221 2.97 10.23 15.23
C VAL A 221 1.69 10.49 14.44
N LEU A 222 1.80 10.89 13.18
CA LEU A 222 0.66 11.14 12.29
C LEU A 222 -0.18 9.88 12.07
N HIS A 223 0.45 8.71 12.04
CA HIS A 223 -0.27 7.43 12.03
C HIS A 223 -1.08 7.21 13.30
N ASP A 224 -0.48 7.45 14.46
CA ASP A 224 -1.15 7.27 15.74
C ASP A 224 -2.27 8.29 15.96
N MET A 225 -2.13 9.49 15.41
CA MET A 225 -3.16 10.52 15.40
C MET A 225 -4.32 10.25 14.42
N GLY A 226 -4.22 9.25 13.55
CA GLY A 226 -5.24 8.93 12.55
C GLY A 226 -5.27 9.91 11.38
N ILE A 227 -4.12 10.48 11.02
CA ILE A 227 -3.96 11.41 9.90
C ILE A 227 -3.52 10.64 8.65
N PHE A 228 -2.55 9.77 8.73
CA PHE A 228 -2.24 8.81 7.66
C PHE A 228 -3.27 7.68 7.64
N SER A 229 -3.88 7.46 6.49
CA SER A 229 -5.03 6.57 6.36
C SER A 229 -4.66 5.12 6.12
N MET A 230 -3.53 4.86 5.47
CA MET A 230 -3.14 3.53 5.00
C MET A 230 -1.66 3.23 5.22
N MET A 231 -1.35 1.92 5.30
CA MET A 231 -0.01 1.36 5.23
C MET A 231 0.09 0.47 4.01
N SER A 232 1.21 0.56 3.31
CA SER A 232 1.56 -0.23 2.13
C SER A 232 3.03 -0.63 2.16
N SER A 233 3.52 -1.33 1.13
CA SER A 233 4.89 -1.84 1.18
C SER A 233 5.89 -1.07 0.32
N ASP A 234 5.53 -0.68 -0.88
CA ASP A 234 6.49 -0.37 -1.95
C ASP A 234 7.30 -1.64 -2.34
N SER A 235 6.61 -2.76 -2.43
CA SER A 235 7.21 -4.09 -2.59
C SER A 235 8.01 -4.21 -3.88
N GLN A 236 9.20 -4.78 -3.77
CA GLN A 236 10.19 -4.98 -4.83
C GLN A 236 10.85 -3.70 -5.40
N ALA A 237 10.47 -2.51 -4.92
CA ALA A 237 11.27 -1.29 -5.06
C ALA A 237 12.04 -1.03 -3.76
N MET A 238 11.50 -0.21 -2.86
CA MET A 238 12.19 0.12 -1.61
C MET A 238 11.71 -0.69 -0.40
N GLY A 239 10.54 -1.32 -0.47
CA GLY A 239 9.95 -2.04 0.65
C GLY A 239 9.66 -3.51 0.37
N ARG A 240 8.94 -4.14 1.32
CA ARG A 240 8.66 -5.58 1.32
C ARG A 240 7.22 -5.85 1.75
N VAL A 241 6.45 -6.49 0.88
CA VAL A 241 5.05 -6.85 1.16
C VAL A 241 4.90 -7.73 2.41
N GLY A 242 5.83 -8.63 2.66
CA GLY A 242 5.82 -9.49 3.84
C GLY A 242 5.94 -8.77 5.18
N GLU A 243 6.28 -7.48 5.18
CA GLU A 243 6.49 -6.68 6.38
C GLU A 243 5.38 -5.66 6.66
N VAL A 244 4.40 -5.48 5.77
CA VAL A 244 3.34 -4.46 5.92
C VAL A 244 2.63 -4.56 7.27
N ILE A 245 2.10 -5.74 7.56
CA ILE A 245 1.33 -5.96 8.79
C ILE A 245 2.24 -5.86 10.01
N THR A 246 3.39 -6.51 9.98
CA THR A 246 4.33 -6.49 11.11
C THR A 246 4.80 -5.08 11.43
N ARG A 247 5.21 -4.31 10.45
CA ARG A 247 5.66 -2.92 10.65
C ARG A 247 4.54 -2.00 11.12
N THR A 248 3.32 -2.21 10.65
CA THR A 248 2.15 -1.51 11.18
C THR A 248 1.98 -1.72 12.68
N TRP A 249 2.15 -2.95 13.17
CA TRP A 249 2.04 -3.26 14.59
C TRP A 249 3.25 -2.83 15.41
N GLN A 250 4.44 -2.83 14.83
CA GLN A 250 5.63 -2.27 15.46
C GLN A 250 5.48 -0.76 15.66
N THR A 251 4.91 -0.05 14.68
CA THR A 251 4.59 1.37 14.81
C THR A 251 3.55 1.60 15.92
N ALA A 252 2.47 0.80 15.95
CA ALA A 252 1.47 0.89 17.01
C ALA A 252 2.06 0.68 18.41
N SER A 253 2.97 -0.30 18.55
CA SER A 253 3.67 -0.57 19.81
C SER A 253 4.57 0.58 20.23
N LYS A 254 5.40 1.08 19.31
CA LYS A 254 6.26 2.24 19.54
C LYS A 254 5.46 3.45 19.99
N MET A 255 4.36 3.73 19.29
CA MET A 255 3.50 4.87 19.63
C MET A 255 2.81 4.70 20.99
N LYS A 256 2.45 3.48 21.37
CA LYS A 256 1.95 3.19 22.70
C LYS A 256 2.99 3.50 23.78
N ASP A 257 4.23 3.08 23.57
CA ASP A 257 5.33 3.27 24.52
C ASP A 257 5.69 4.76 24.67
N GLU A 258 5.70 5.52 23.57
CA GLU A 258 6.08 6.93 23.59
C GLU A 258 4.94 7.87 24.02
N ARG A 259 3.70 7.57 23.65
CA ARG A 259 2.55 8.49 23.76
C ARG A 259 1.48 8.04 24.77
N GLY A 260 1.60 6.81 25.30
CA GLY A 260 0.60 6.24 26.20
C GLY A 260 -0.70 5.83 25.51
N ALA A 261 -1.80 5.83 26.26
CA ALA A 261 -3.12 5.51 25.72
C ALA A 261 -3.63 6.60 24.77
N LEU A 262 -4.38 6.20 23.75
CA LEU A 262 -5.14 7.17 22.95
C LEU A 262 -6.27 7.77 23.80
N PRO A 263 -6.72 9.00 23.50
CA PRO A 263 -7.85 9.62 24.22
C PRO A 263 -9.10 8.72 24.28
N GLU A 264 -9.34 7.97 23.19
CA GLU A 264 -10.47 7.03 23.09
C GLU A 264 -10.30 5.77 23.96
N ASP A 265 -9.08 5.43 24.35
CA ASP A 265 -8.75 4.29 25.20
C ASP A 265 -8.43 4.68 26.65
N GLU A 266 -8.38 5.99 26.95
CA GLU A 266 -8.01 6.48 28.26
C GLU A 266 -8.94 5.95 29.36
N GLY A 267 -8.36 5.46 30.45
CA GLY A 267 -9.11 4.92 31.59
C GLY A 267 -9.80 3.57 31.35
N LYS A 268 -9.71 2.98 30.15
CA LYS A 268 -10.38 1.72 29.81
C LYS A 268 -9.54 0.48 30.11
N GLY A 269 -8.25 0.63 30.39
CA GLY A 269 -7.35 -0.50 30.66
C GLY A 269 -7.09 -1.40 29.44
N ASN A 270 -7.32 -0.89 28.22
CA ASN A 270 -7.08 -1.57 26.97
C ASN A 270 -6.72 -0.56 25.86
N ASP A 271 -6.28 -1.05 24.70
CA ASP A 271 -5.93 -0.28 23.50
C ASP A 271 -6.83 -0.60 22.32
N ASN A 272 -8.09 -0.95 22.58
CA ASN A 272 -9.00 -1.44 21.55
C ASN A 272 -9.24 -0.44 20.41
N PHE A 273 -9.23 0.85 20.70
CA PHE A 273 -9.39 1.87 19.65
C PHE A 273 -8.12 1.97 18.79
N ARG A 274 -6.94 2.00 19.43
CA ARG A 274 -5.67 1.95 18.68
C ARG A 274 -5.61 0.71 17.79
N VAL A 275 -5.97 -0.46 18.29
CA VAL A 275 -6.03 -1.71 17.51
C VAL A 275 -6.92 -1.55 16.28
N LYS A 276 -8.13 -1.01 16.44
CA LYS A 276 -9.05 -0.76 15.32
C LYS A 276 -8.48 0.24 14.32
N ARG A 277 -7.86 1.31 14.80
CA ARG A 277 -7.20 2.32 13.95
C ARG A 277 -6.13 1.72 13.06
N TYR A 278 -5.25 0.90 13.64
CA TYR A 278 -4.14 0.30 12.90
C TYR A 278 -4.57 -0.85 11.98
N ILE A 279 -5.52 -1.69 12.38
CA ILE A 279 -6.11 -2.72 11.48
C ILE A 279 -6.73 -2.06 10.24
N ALA A 280 -7.46 -0.97 10.41
CA ALA A 280 -8.11 -0.29 9.31
C ALA A 280 -7.14 0.18 8.21
N LYS A 281 -5.87 0.47 8.57
CA LYS A 281 -4.86 0.99 7.64
C LYS A 281 -4.45 0.01 6.54
N TYR A 282 -4.54 -1.27 6.80
CA TYR A 282 -4.17 -2.31 5.82
C TYR A 282 -5.33 -3.25 5.48
N THR A 283 -6.56 -2.89 5.85
CA THR A 283 -7.76 -3.69 5.54
C THR A 283 -8.84 -2.83 4.88
N ILE A 284 -9.70 -2.19 5.67
CA ILE A 284 -10.87 -1.48 5.13
C ILE A 284 -10.52 -0.18 4.40
N ASN A 285 -9.53 0.58 4.86
CA ASN A 285 -9.18 1.86 4.24
C ASN A 285 -8.63 1.69 2.81
N PRO A 286 -7.66 0.79 2.54
CA PRO A 286 -7.26 0.51 1.17
C PRO A 286 -8.40 -0.08 0.32
N ALA A 287 -9.32 -0.85 0.92
CA ALA A 287 -10.48 -1.37 0.20
C ALA A 287 -11.44 -0.25 -0.24
N ILE A 288 -11.72 0.71 0.64
CA ILE A 288 -12.53 1.90 0.31
C ILE A 288 -11.80 2.72 -0.77
N THR A 289 -10.52 2.99 -0.57
CA THR A 289 -9.70 3.80 -1.48
C THR A 289 -9.74 3.28 -2.91
N HIS A 290 -9.68 1.97 -3.12
CA HIS A 290 -9.63 1.36 -4.44
C HIS A 290 -10.96 0.78 -4.94
N GLY A 291 -12.08 1.12 -4.28
CA GLY A 291 -13.42 0.74 -4.74
C GLY A 291 -13.72 -0.76 -4.65
N ILE A 292 -13.09 -1.48 -3.74
CA ILE A 292 -13.27 -2.93 -3.55
C ILE A 292 -13.89 -3.30 -2.19
N ALA A 293 -14.34 -2.29 -1.44
CA ALA A 293 -14.86 -2.49 -0.08
C ALA A 293 -16.14 -3.34 -0.01
N ASP A 294 -16.88 -3.46 -1.11
CA ASP A 294 -18.04 -4.34 -1.19
C ASP A 294 -17.65 -5.83 -1.20
N TYR A 295 -16.40 -6.12 -1.58
CA TYR A 295 -15.93 -7.50 -1.72
C TYR A 295 -15.03 -7.96 -0.57
N VAL A 296 -14.11 -7.09 -0.11
CA VAL A 296 -13.05 -7.42 0.85
C VAL A 296 -12.81 -6.27 1.85
N GLY A 297 -11.88 -6.45 2.78
CA GLY A 297 -11.40 -5.40 3.69
C GLY A 297 -12.07 -5.40 5.06
N SER A 298 -13.16 -6.12 5.26
CA SER A 298 -13.80 -6.27 6.58
C SER A 298 -14.47 -7.63 6.74
N VAL A 299 -14.72 -8.00 7.98
CA VAL A 299 -15.42 -9.25 8.32
C VAL A 299 -16.91 -8.96 8.43
N GLU A 300 -17.60 -9.01 7.31
CA GLU A 300 -19.02 -8.69 7.20
C GLU A 300 -19.75 -9.73 6.33
N LYS A 301 -21.02 -9.97 6.66
CA LYS A 301 -21.88 -10.86 5.88
C LYS A 301 -22.08 -10.29 4.47
N GLY A 302 -21.84 -11.12 3.46
CA GLY A 302 -21.99 -10.77 2.06
C GLY A 302 -20.67 -10.42 1.36
N LYS A 303 -19.59 -10.20 2.11
CA LYS A 303 -18.27 -10.03 1.55
C LYS A 303 -17.54 -11.36 1.36
N PHE A 304 -16.53 -11.34 0.52
CA PHE A 304 -15.65 -12.48 0.30
C PHE A 304 -14.94 -12.86 1.60
N ALA A 305 -14.96 -14.13 1.96
CA ALA A 305 -14.41 -14.58 3.24
C ALA A 305 -12.89 -14.72 3.18
N ASP A 306 -12.20 -13.60 3.03
CA ASP A 306 -10.74 -13.48 3.13
C ASP A 306 -10.39 -13.14 4.57
N LEU A 307 -9.93 -14.16 5.30
CA LEU A 307 -9.73 -14.08 6.74
C LEU A 307 -8.33 -14.56 7.12
N VAL A 308 -7.78 -13.94 8.15
CA VAL A 308 -6.50 -14.35 8.74
C VAL A 308 -6.71 -14.68 10.22
N LEU A 309 -6.34 -15.88 10.59
CA LEU A 309 -6.38 -16.36 11.96
C LEU A 309 -5.00 -16.23 12.60
N TRP A 310 -4.96 -15.61 13.76
CA TRP A 310 -3.75 -15.33 14.50
C TRP A 310 -3.78 -16.00 15.87
N ASN A 311 -2.67 -16.59 16.26
CA ASN A 311 -2.42 -16.79 17.69
C ASN A 311 -2.21 -15.40 18.33
N PRO A 312 -2.93 -15.05 19.41
CA PRO A 312 -2.79 -13.72 20.03
C PRO A 312 -1.35 -13.36 20.41
N ALA A 313 -0.54 -14.34 20.82
CA ALA A 313 0.87 -14.12 21.16
C ALA A 313 1.74 -13.73 19.96
N PHE A 314 1.28 -14.00 18.73
CA PHE A 314 1.99 -13.74 17.48
C PHE A 314 1.21 -12.81 16.54
N PHE A 315 0.25 -12.11 17.11
CA PHE A 315 -0.63 -11.22 16.34
C PHE A 315 0.19 -10.16 15.60
N GLY A 316 -0.11 -10.02 14.31
CA GLY A 316 0.58 -9.10 13.40
C GLY A 316 1.95 -9.57 12.91
N ALA A 317 2.54 -10.61 13.51
CA ALA A 317 3.84 -11.13 13.11
C ALA A 317 3.72 -12.38 12.24
N LYS A 318 2.91 -13.36 12.68
CA LYS A 318 2.81 -14.65 12.00
C LYS A 318 1.40 -15.24 12.09
N PRO A 319 0.65 -15.24 10.99
CA PRO A 319 -0.68 -15.88 10.97
C PRO A 319 -0.55 -17.40 11.11
N ASP A 320 -1.57 -18.05 11.69
CA ASP A 320 -1.65 -19.51 11.75
C ASP A 320 -2.35 -20.09 10.51
N ILE A 321 -3.44 -19.46 10.08
CA ILE A 321 -4.25 -19.92 8.96
C ILE A 321 -4.67 -18.72 8.12
N ILE A 322 -4.57 -18.86 6.80
CA ILE A 322 -5.07 -17.90 5.83
C ILE A 322 -6.22 -18.54 5.05
N ILE A 323 -7.35 -17.87 5.07
CA ILE A 323 -8.59 -18.30 4.39
C ILE A 323 -8.89 -17.31 3.27
N LYS A 324 -9.23 -17.82 2.09
CA LYS A 324 -9.71 -17.03 0.96
C LYS A 324 -10.99 -17.65 0.39
N GLY A 325 -11.98 -16.81 0.14
CA GLY A 325 -13.26 -17.29 -0.35
C GLY A 325 -13.92 -18.35 0.55
N GLY A 326 -13.55 -18.37 1.84
CA GLY A 326 -14.07 -19.37 2.80
C GLY A 326 -13.29 -20.69 2.87
N MET A 327 -12.23 -20.85 2.06
CA MET A 327 -11.40 -22.06 2.05
C MET A 327 -9.99 -21.77 2.60
N ILE A 328 -9.41 -22.73 3.34
CA ILE A 328 -8.03 -22.63 3.81
C ILE A 328 -7.11 -22.68 2.60
N ILE A 329 -6.38 -21.58 2.38
CA ILE A 329 -5.47 -21.44 1.24
C ILE A 329 -4.02 -21.67 1.65
N ALA A 330 -3.67 -21.30 2.87
CA ALA A 330 -2.36 -21.57 3.46
C ALA A 330 -2.46 -21.76 4.97
N SER A 331 -1.58 -22.55 5.51
CA SER A 331 -1.50 -22.78 6.96
C SER A 331 -0.07 -23.01 7.39
N LYS A 332 0.23 -22.58 8.60
CA LYS A 332 1.51 -22.85 9.28
C LYS A 332 1.48 -24.28 9.83
N MET A 333 2.29 -25.16 9.26
CA MET A 333 2.37 -26.55 9.70
C MET A 333 3.68 -27.21 9.29
N GLY A 334 4.07 -28.27 10.01
CA GLY A 334 5.16 -29.14 9.60
C GLY A 334 4.66 -30.25 8.67
N ASP A 335 5.06 -31.49 8.95
CA ASP A 335 4.50 -32.64 8.24
C ASP A 335 3.00 -32.80 8.57
N ALA A 336 2.17 -32.85 7.54
CA ALA A 336 0.73 -32.89 7.69
C ALA A 336 0.31 -34.27 8.19
N ASN A 337 0.10 -34.38 9.51
CA ASN A 337 -0.37 -35.60 10.15
C ASN A 337 -1.43 -35.27 11.20
N ALA A 338 -2.62 -35.82 11.03
CA ALA A 338 -3.75 -35.59 11.94
C ALA A 338 -3.63 -36.35 13.26
N SER A 339 -2.77 -37.37 13.34
CA SER A 339 -2.70 -38.29 14.46
C SER A 339 -1.63 -37.97 15.49
N ILE A 340 -0.52 -37.39 15.06
CA ILE A 340 0.62 -37.08 15.92
C ILE A 340 1.17 -35.69 15.63
N PRO A 341 1.71 -34.99 16.65
CA PRO A 341 2.43 -33.74 16.42
C PRO A 341 3.70 -33.99 15.60
N THR A 342 3.97 -33.10 14.66
CA THR A 342 5.22 -33.11 13.90
C THR A 342 6.37 -32.56 14.74
N THR A 343 7.56 -33.12 14.58
CA THR A 343 8.81 -32.60 15.12
C THR A 343 9.60 -31.80 14.10
N GLN A 344 9.11 -31.72 12.87
CA GLN A 344 9.77 -30.99 11.80
C GLN A 344 9.63 -29.46 11.99
N PRO A 345 10.51 -28.67 11.37
CA PRO A 345 10.33 -27.23 11.31
C PRO A 345 8.93 -26.88 10.77
N VAL A 346 8.24 -26.02 11.52
CA VAL A 346 6.94 -25.52 11.10
C VAL A 346 7.14 -24.40 10.10
N MET A 347 6.52 -24.52 8.93
CA MET A 347 6.58 -23.52 7.85
C MET A 347 5.20 -23.37 7.22
N TYR A 348 5.03 -22.34 6.41
CA TYR A 348 3.78 -22.20 5.65
C TYR A 348 3.71 -23.21 4.54
N GLN A 349 2.54 -23.82 4.41
CA GLN A 349 2.23 -24.78 3.36
C GLN A 349 0.99 -24.29 2.59
N PRO A 350 1.02 -24.34 1.26
CA PRO A 350 -0.18 -24.13 0.46
C PRO A 350 -1.14 -25.31 0.67
N MET A 351 -2.43 -24.99 0.81
CA MET A 351 -3.49 -25.98 0.96
C MET A 351 -4.20 -26.21 -0.38
N PHE A 352 -5.08 -27.19 -0.46
CA PHE A 352 -5.75 -27.57 -1.71
C PHE A 352 -6.45 -26.40 -2.42
N ALA A 353 -6.99 -25.44 -1.67
CA ALA A 353 -7.62 -24.25 -2.24
C ALA A 353 -6.62 -23.30 -2.98
N ALA A 354 -5.33 -23.44 -2.75
CA ALA A 354 -4.29 -22.71 -3.49
C ALA A 354 -3.98 -23.31 -4.87
N HIS A 355 -4.53 -24.48 -5.20
CA HIS A 355 -4.15 -25.25 -6.38
C HIS A 355 -5.29 -25.44 -7.37
N GLY A 356 -4.91 -25.73 -8.62
CA GLY A 356 -5.84 -26.06 -9.69
C GLY A 356 -6.90 -24.98 -9.90
N LYS A 357 -8.11 -25.42 -10.21
CA LYS A 357 -9.25 -24.50 -10.43
C LYS A 357 -9.91 -24.03 -9.13
N ALA A 358 -9.61 -24.63 -7.98
CA ALA A 358 -10.15 -24.19 -6.70
C ALA A 358 -9.75 -22.73 -6.37
N LYS A 359 -8.51 -22.33 -6.69
CA LYS A 359 -8.06 -20.94 -6.49
C LYS A 359 -8.86 -19.93 -7.31
N ASN A 360 -9.43 -20.33 -8.45
CA ASN A 360 -10.19 -19.45 -9.32
C ASN A 360 -11.54 -19.02 -8.70
N GLU A 361 -12.10 -19.86 -7.83
CA GLU A 361 -13.30 -19.54 -7.05
C GLU A 361 -12.97 -18.89 -5.72
N ALA A 362 -11.77 -19.16 -5.18
CA ALA A 362 -11.30 -18.61 -3.92
C ALA A 362 -10.63 -17.23 -4.03
N CYS A 363 -10.43 -16.71 -5.23
CA CYS A 363 -9.73 -15.44 -5.45
C CYS A 363 -10.45 -14.54 -6.45
N LEU A 364 -10.19 -13.24 -6.33
CA LEU A 364 -10.79 -12.20 -7.16
C LEU A 364 -9.72 -11.55 -8.08
N THR A 365 -10.18 -11.15 -9.27
CA THR A 365 -9.44 -10.26 -10.17
C THR A 365 -10.24 -8.97 -10.32
N PHE A 366 -9.62 -7.84 -9.96
CA PHE A 366 -10.25 -6.53 -10.00
C PHE A 366 -9.97 -5.84 -11.33
N VAL A 367 -11.02 -5.28 -11.93
CA VAL A 367 -10.93 -4.53 -13.19
C VAL A 367 -11.83 -3.27 -13.10
N SER A 368 -11.70 -2.35 -14.04
CA SER A 368 -12.65 -1.22 -14.15
C SER A 368 -14.07 -1.72 -14.48
N GLN A 369 -15.07 -0.92 -14.13
CA GLN A 369 -16.45 -1.21 -14.51
C GLN A 369 -16.61 -1.28 -16.04
N ALA A 370 -15.93 -0.39 -16.79
CA ALA A 370 -16.00 -0.37 -18.25
C ALA A 370 -15.47 -1.68 -18.88
N ALA A 371 -14.37 -2.21 -18.36
CA ALA A 371 -13.82 -3.49 -18.82
C ALA A 371 -14.73 -4.67 -18.44
N TYR A 372 -15.32 -4.63 -17.26
CA TYR A 372 -16.25 -5.66 -16.79
C TYR A 372 -17.50 -5.71 -17.69
N ASP A 373 -18.11 -4.56 -17.98
CA ASP A 373 -19.29 -4.46 -18.82
C ASP A 373 -19.02 -4.86 -20.29
N ALA A 374 -17.79 -4.66 -20.75
CA ALA A 374 -17.34 -5.13 -22.06
C ALA A 374 -17.15 -6.65 -22.13
N GLY A 375 -17.28 -7.37 -21.01
CA GLY A 375 -17.08 -8.82 -20.96
C GLY A 375 -15.63 -9.25 -21.01
N ILE A 376 -14.73 -8.50 -20.39
CA ILE A 376 -13.27 -8.73 -20.45
C ILE A 376 -12.89 -10.14 -19.98
N LYS A 377 -13.65 -10.74 -19.07
CA LYS A 377 -13.46 -12.10 -18.60
C LYS A 377 -13.46 -13.09 -19.77
N ASP A 378 -14.48 -13.04 -20.61
CA ASP A 378 -14.63 -13.94 -21.75
C ASP A 378 -13.65 -13.58 -22.87
N ILE A 379 -13.45 -12.28 -23.14
CA ILE A 379 -12.53 -11.79 -24.18
C ILE A 379 -11.10 -12.26 -23.92
N TYR A 380 -10.67 -12.27 -22.64
CA TYR A 380 -9.32 -12.71 -22.27
C TYR A 380 -9.25 -14.19 -21.89
N GLY A 381 -10.39 -14.85 -21.72
CA GLY A 381 -10.47 -16.25 -21.29
C GLY A 381 -10.00 -16.42 -19.83
N LEU A 382 -10.41 -15.50 -18.94
CA LEU A 382 -10.07 -15.56 -17.52
C LEU A 382 -11.00 -16.56 -16.81
N GLU A 383 -10.44 -17.39 -15.95
CA GLU A 383 -11.20 -18.36 -15.16
C GLU A 383 -11.56 -17.84 -13.77
N LYS A 384 -10.68 -17.02 -13.16
CA LYS A 384 -10.94 -16.39 -11.85
C LYS A 384 -12.24 -15.57 -11.86
N THR A 385 -12.78 -15.37 -10.67
CA THR A 385 -13.90 -14.45 -10.47
C THR A 385 -13.43 -13.02 -10.71
N VAL A 386 -13.91 -12.43 -11.81
CA VAL A 386 -13.62 -11.03 -12.17
C VAL A 386 -14.73 -10.14 -11.59
N VAL A 387 -14.35 -9.07 -10.92
CA VAL A 387 -15.27 -8.10 -10.31
C VAL A 387 -14.84 -6.67 -10.63
N PRO A 388 -15.81 -5.75 -10.82
CA PRO A 388 -15.48 -4.35 -11.10
C PRO A 388 -15.18 -3.57 -9.82
N VAL A 389 -14.30 -2.56 -9.93
CA VAL A 389 -14.16 -1.53 -8.89
C VAL A 389 -15.25 -0.48 -9.05
N LYS A 390 -15.64 0.16 -7.96
CA LYS A 390 -16.68 1.20 -7.96
C LYS A 390 -16.57 2.12 -6.74
N GLY A 391 -17.09 3.35 -6.89
CA GLY A 391 -17.14 4.32 -5.80
C GLY A 391 -15.77 4.91 -5.45
N CYS A 392 -14.81 4.89 -6.39
CA CYS A 392 -13.47 5.41 -6.18
C CYS A 392 -13.43 6.96 -6.14
N ARG A 393 -14.39 7.62 -6.77
CA ARG A 393 -14.35 9.08 -6.98
C ARG A 393 -15.23 9.86 -5.99
N ASN A 394 -16.18 9.20 -5.35
CA ASN A 394 -17.12 9.82 -4.41
C ASN A 394 -16.70 9.68 -2.94
N ILE A 395 -15.44 9.36 -2.70
CA ILE A 395 -14.86 9.23 -1.37
C ILE A 395 -13.89 10.36 -1.08
N ALA A 396 -13.65 10.59 0.20
CA ALA A 396 -12.73 11.60 0.69
C ALA A 396 -12.07 11.11 1.99
N LYS A 397 -11.18 11.89 2.54
CA LYS A 397 -10.50 11.60 3.81
C LYS A 397 -11.47 11.26 4.95
N LYS A 398 -12.64 11.94 4.99
CA LYS A 398 -13.68 11.71 6.00
C LYS A 398 -14.23 10.28 6.01
N ASP A 399 -14.09 9.55 4.90
CA ASP A 399 -14.59 8.18 4.75
C ASP A 399 -13.58 7.13 5.21
N MET A 400 -12.36 7.54 5.57
CA MET A 400 -11.33 6.65 6.10
C MET A 400 -11.61 6.25 7.54
N VAL A 401 -11.86 4.97 7.75
CA VAL A 401 -12.27 4.42 9.04
C VAL A 401 -11.19 4.65 10.09
N PHE A 402 -11.51 5.38 11.15
CA PHE A 402 -10.63 5.77 12.28
C PHE A 402 -9.36 6.54 11.89
N ASN A 403 -9.19 6.93 10.62
CA ASN A 403 -7.99 7.56 10.07
C ASN A 403 -8.36 8.72 9.14
N ASN A 404 -9.24 9.59 9.62
CA ASN A 404 -9.89 10.64 8.82
C ASN A 404 -9.59 12.07 9.30
N ARG A 405 -8.61 12.27 10.17
CA ARG A 405 -8.26 13.60 10.67
C ARG A 405 -7.57 14.44 9.60
N THR A 406 -7.94 15.72 9.55
CA THR A 406 -7.41 16.72 8.59
C THR A 406 -6.99 17.99 9.36
N PRO A 407 -5.97 17.91 10.26
CA PRO A 407 -5.48 19.07 10.99
C PRO A 407 -4.65 19.96 10.07
N LYS A 408 -4.29 21.15 10.56
CA LYS A 408 -3.31 21.97 9.88
C LYS A 408 -1.91 21.39 10.12
N ILE A 409 -1.23 20.95 9.07
CA ILE A 409 0.17 20.52 9.12
C ILE A 409 1.03 21.63 8.50
N THR A 410 2.13 21.99 9.17
CA THR A 410 3.16 22.86 8.62
C THR A 410 4.54 22.21 8.79
N VAL A 411 5.43 22.53 7.88
CA VAL A 411 6.83 22.10 7.90
C VAL A 411 7.68 23.35 7.80
N ASP A 412 8.61 23.52 8.72
CA ASP A 412 9.59 24.60 8.66
C ASP A 412 10.56 24.37 7.50
N PRO A 413 10.76 25.35 6.59
CA PRO A 413 11.58 25.12 5.39
C PRO A 413 13.09 25.03 5.66
N GLU A 414 13.56 25.44 6.84
CA GLU A 414 14.98 25.42 7.20
C GLU A 414 15.33 24.23 8.10
N THR A 415 14.46 23.93 9.07
CA THR A 415 14.70 22.90 10.09
C THR A 415 13.96 21.61 9.82
N TYR A 416 13.00 21.62 8.89
CA TYR A 416 12.06 20.54 8.59
C TYR A 416 11.17 20.11 9.77
N GLU A 417 11.14 20.87 10.86
CA GLU A 417 10.24 20.63 11.98
C GLU A 417 8.79 20.58 11.51
N VAL A 418 8.09 19.51 11.88
CA VAL A 418 6.69 19.30 11.54
C VAL A 418 5.82 19.72 12.71
N THR A 419 4.81 20.57 12.44
CA THR A 419 3.80 20.93 13.45
C THR A 419 2.41 20.48 13.02
N VAL A 420 1.59 20.14 14.00
CA VAL A 420 0.17 19.80 13.83
C VAL A 420 -0.65 20.74 14.71
N ASP A 421 -1.51 21.53 14.09
CA ASP A 421 -2.32 22.56 14.77
C ASP A 421 -1.47 23.52 15.63
N GLY A 422 -0.20 23.75 15.23
CA GLY A 422 0.76 24.62 15.90
C GLY A 422 1.61 23.96 16.99
N GLU A 423 1.42 22.69 17.26
CA GLU A 423 2.24 21.91 18.18
C GLU A 423 3.30 21.11 17.40
N ALA A 424 4.57 21.24 17.76
CA ALA A 424 5.66 20.44 17.18
C ALA A 424 5.48 18.96 17.50
N ILE A 425 5.61 18.12 16.49
CA ILE A 425 5.50 16.67 16.64
C ILE A 425 6.79 15.99 16.20
N THR A 426 7.24 15.05 17.00
CA THR A 426 8.40 14.23 16.73
C THR A 426 8.31 12.91 17.48
N SER A 427 9.11 11.95 17.09
CA SER A 427 9.26 10.66 17.75
C SER A 427 10.74 10.29 17.83
N LYS A 428 11.11 9.51 18.83
CA LYS A 428 12.49 9.07 18.97
C LYS A 428 12.76 7.84 18.08
N PRO A 429 13.96 7.73 17.50
CA PRO A 429 14.33 6.50 16.81
C PRO A 429 14.35 5.32 17.79
N ALA A 430 13.66 4.23 17.46
CA ALA A 430 13.63 3.05 18.31
C ALA A 430 14.91 2.23 18.20
N GLU A 431 15.49 1.82 19.33
CA GLU A 431 16.62 0.91 19.37
C GLU A 431 16.19 -0.55 19.26
N LYS A 432 14.96 -0.85 19.67
CA LYS A 432 14.38 -2.20 19.67
C LYS A 432 12.93 -2.14 19.21
N LEU A 433 12.58 -3.09 18.36
CA LEU A 433 11.20 -3.30 17.95
C LEU A 433 10.72 -4.66 18.49
N PRO A 434 9.47 -4.73 18.99
CA PRO A 434 8.93 -6.01 19.43
C PRO A 434 8.69 -6.93 18.25
N LEU A 435 8.71 -8.22 18.49
CA LEU A 435 8.05 -9.28 17.73
C LEU A 435 8.87 -10.04 16.70
N THR A 436 9.54 -9.41 15.76
CA THR A 436 9.82 -10.08 14.50
C THR A 436 10.82 -11.24 14.59
N GLN A 437 11.81 -11.10 15.39
CA GLN A 437 12.94 -12.06 15.41
C GLN A 437 12.67 -13.29 16.25
N LEU A 438 11.76 -13.20 17.23
CA LEU A 438 11.41 -14.32 18.08
C LEU A 438 10.66 -15.43 17.35
N TYR A 439 10.10 -15.13 16.19
CA TYR A 439 9.14 -15.98 15.50
C TYR A 439 9.55 -16.38 14.09
N ASN A 440 10.67 -15.91 13.61
CA ASN A 440 11.30 -16.42 12.40
C ASN A 440 11.92 -17.78 12.69
N LEU A 441 11.10 -18.78 12.70
CA LEU A 441 11.47 -20.15 13.02
C LEU A 441 11.86 -20.99 11.80
N PHE A 442 12.10 -20.37 10.68
CA PHE A 442 12.29 -21.11 9.45
C PHE A 442 13.52 -20.68 8.72
#